data_a26069467a2dd6161456d02d7b67ab7c
#
_entry.id   a26069467a2dd6161456d02d7b67ab7c
#
_cell.length_a   1.000
_cell.length_b   1.000
_cell.length_c   1.000
_cell.angle_alpha   90.00
_cell.angle_beta   90.00
_cell.angle_gamma   90.00
#
_symmetry.space_group_name_H-M   'P 1'
#
loop_
_entity.id
_entity.type
_entity.pdbx_description
1 polymer ?
#
loop_
_entity_poly.entity_id
_entity_poly.type
_entity_poly.pdbx_seq_one_letter_code
_entity_poly.pdbx_strand_id
1 'polypeptide(L)'
;MIHPIEAQAALVVQEQINNLFNMRTYLLVFFLIISGCNQKKNNNKQTSKFLNTDTRDLIDNKNIKNENLNYIVFNSLNLSSKAELQYNNFRYSFDLNFGIKKNDEILISGSLILPIFKILIQQDKILAYQKIDKTFFEIDFNDVYKKIGIDLNYNQLESILIGNPVLSVNNPEKFKIYNSSEKFLIYKKEEADVSYTMIFDINSNRLISQEIKQLKLNRHLYVQYDVFEKIDNFYFPLSNQITINDGKNLINLIIENKSKNIEDRGPFEFKIPNNYTKTQF
;
A
#
# COMPACT_ATOMS: atom_id res chain seq x y z
N MET A 1 -17.69 42.83 -5.68
CA MET A 1 -17.55 42.07 -6.95
C MET A 1 -16.42 41.08 -6.76
N ILE A 2 -16.73 39.79 -6.67
CA ILE A 2 -15.72 38.71 -6.53
C ILE A 2 -15.08 38.53 -7.90
N HIS A 3 -13.75 38.47 -7.95
CA HIS A 3 -12.99 38.32 -9.19
C HIS A 3 -13.37 36.99 -9.89
N PRO A 4 -13.56 36.95 -11.23
CA PRO A 4 -14.01 35.74 -11.93
C PRO A 4 -13.12 34.51 -11.72
N ILE A 5 -11.83 34.72 -11.46
CA ILE A 5 -10.85 33.63 -11.18
C ILE A 5 -11.10 33.01 -9.80
N GLU A 6 -11.49 33.80 -8.79
CA GLU A 6 -11.81 33.29 -7.45
C GLU A 6 -13.13 32.48 -7.45
N ALA A 7 -14.10 32.95 -8.26
CA ALA A 7 -15.37 32.20 -8.43
C ALA A 7 -15.16 30.85 -9.14
N GLN A 8 -14.25 30.78 -10.11
CA GLN A 8 -13.93 29.57 -10.85
C GLN A 8 -13.12 28.60 -10.00
N ALA A 9 -12.19 29.09 -9.20
CA ALA A 9 -11.45 28.29 -8.21
C ALA A 9 -12.39 27.74 -7.12
N ALA A 10 -13.34 28.54 -6.64
CA ALA A 10 -14.35 28.12 -5.67
C ALA A 10 -15.30 27.05 -6.25
N LEU A 11 -15.68 27.16 -7.54
CA LEU A 11 -16.48 26.15 -8.23
C LEU A 11 -15.75 24.82 -8.41
N VAL A 12 -14.47 24.83 -8.77
CA VAL A 12 -13.64 23.63 -8.88
C VAL A 12 -13.43 22.97 -7.52
N VAL A 13 -13.21 23.78 -6.46
CA VAL A 13 -13.12 23.31 -5.07
C VAL A 13 -14.47 22.74 -4.62
N GLN A 14 -15.59 23.38 -4.96
CA GLN A 14 -16.93 22.91 -4.62
C GLN A 14 -17.31 21.64 -5.38
N GLU A 15 -16.87 21.49 -6.63
CA GLU A 15 -17.07 20.29 -7.42
C GLU A 15 -16.21 19.13 -6.90
N GLN A 16 -14.98 19.40 -6.49
CA GLN A 16 -14.13 18.44 -5.78
C GLN A 16 -14.71 18.08 -4.40
N ILE A 17 -15.29 19.05 -3.67
CA ILE A 17 -15.98 18.80 -2.41
C ILE A 17 -17.28 18.01 -2.62
N ASN A 18 -18.05 18.28 -3.68
CA ASN A 18 -19.27 17.52 -4.01
C ASN A 18 -18.95 16.10 -4.50
N ASN A 19 -17.85 15.92 -5.21
CA ASN A 19 -17.29 14.60 -5.53
C ASN A 19 -16.76 13.90 -4.27
N LEU A 20 -16.23 14.66 -3.29
CA LEU A 20 -15.90 14.21 -1.94
C LEU A 20 -17.16 13.85 -1.11
N PHE A 21 -18.32 14.48 -1.35
CA PHE A 21 -19.59 14.10 -0.69
C PHE A 21 -20.12 12.73 -1.15
N ASN A 22 -19.89 12.35 -2.39
CA ASN A 22 -19.99 10.94 -2.80
C ASN A 22 -18.89 10.07 -2.16
N MET A 23 -17.85 10.65 -1.61
CA MET A 23 -16.76 10.02 -0.83
C MET A 23 -17.18 9.48 0.54
N ARG A 24 -18.42 9.59 0.98
CA ARG A 24 -18.95 8.76 2.06
C ARG A 24 -18.70 7.26 1.81
N THR A 25 -18.62 6.90 0.54
CA THR A 25 -18.23 5.58 0.05
C THR A 25 -16.70 5.43 -0.09
N TYR A 26 -15.91 6.48 -0.26
CA TYR A 26 -14.56 6.41 -0.86
C TYR A 26 -13.39 6.68 0.10
N LEU A 27 -13.56 7.40 1.18
CA LEU A 27 -12.62 7.36 2.31
C LEU A 27 -12.78 6.07 3.11
N LEU A 28 -13.96 5.57 3.16
CA LEU A 28 -14.28 4.18 3.36
C LEU A 28 -13.60 3.33 2.26
N VAL A 29 -13.34 3.75 1.06
CA VAL A 29 -12.75 2.95 -0.02
C VAL A 29 -11.24 2.76 0.13
N PHE A 30 -10.49 3.66 0.68
CA PHE A 30 -9.16 3.30 1.20
C PHE A 30 -9.26 2.25 2.32
N PHE A 31 -10.42 2.20 3.01
CA PHE A 31 -10.81 1.19 3.99
C PHE A 31 -12.08 0.39 3.62
N LEU A 32 -12.91 0.84 2.67
CA LEU A 32 -14.16 0.23 2.20
C LEU A 32 -14.05 -0.39 0.81
N ILE A 33 -12.95 -0.97 0.52
CA ILE A 33 -12.90 -2.03 -0.50
C ILE A 33 -13.81 -3.22 -0.11
N ILE A 34 -14.84 -2.98 0.69
CA ILE A 34 -15.47 -3.99 1.53
C ILE A 34 -16.96 -4.12 1.35
N SER A 35 -17.65 -3.15 0.79
CA SER A 35 -19.11 -3.26 0.61
C SER A 35 -19.41 -3.48 -0.87
N GLY A 36 -19.57 -4.75 -1.22
CA GLY A 36 -19.99 -5.13 -2.56
C GLY A 36 -21.35 -4.53 -2.93
N CYS A 37 -21.36 -3.70 -3.96
CA CYS A 37 -22.54 -3.47 -4.77
C CYS A 37 -22.26 -3.89 -6.21
N ASN A 38 -23.13 -4.72 -6.70
CA ASN A 38 -23.12 -5.38 -8.01
C ASN A 38 -23.02 -4.38 -9.16
N GLN A 39 -21.93 -4.38 -9.95
CA GLN A 39 -21.99 -3.92 -11.36
C GLN A 39 -20.89 -4.54 -12.24
N LYS A 40 -21.19 -4.59 -13.55
CA LYS A 40 -20.65 -5.36 -14.65
C LYS A 40 -19.13 -5.24 -14.88
N LYS A 41 -18.52 -6.37 -15.29
CA LYS A 41 -17.17 -6.53 -15.81
C LYS A 41 -16.82 -5.53 -16.91
N ASN A 42 -15.72 -4.80 -16.73
CA ASN A 42 -14.90 -4.29 -17.81
C ASN A 42 -13.47 -4.83 -17.62
N ASN A 43 -13.06 -5.66 -18.56
CA ASN A 43 -11.73 -6.25 -18.62
C ASN A 43 -10.72 -5.19 -19.08
N ASN A 44 -9.95 -4.60 -18.19
CA ASN A 44 -8.72 -3.91 -18.54
C ASN A 44 -7.52 -4.79 -18.17
N LYS A 45 -6.90 -5.35 -19.24
CA LYS A 45 -5.61 -6.03 -19.18
C LYS A 45 -4.48 -5.02 -18.92
N GLN A 46 -4.15 -4.79 -17.68
CA GLN A 46 -2.85 -4.29 -17.25
C GLN A 46 -2.29 -5.23 -16.20
N THR A 47 -2.03 -6.46 -16.59
CA THR A 47 -1.30 -7.44 -15.78
C THR A 47 0.17 -7.41 -16.17
N SER A 48 0.97 -7.05 -15.19
CA SER A 48 2.40 -7.36 -14.99
C SER A 48 3.17 -7.82 -16.25
N LYS A 49 3.88 -6.87 -16.85
CA LYS A 49 4.81 -7.10 -17.96
C LYS A 49 5.95 -8.07 -17.61
N PHE A 50 6.16 -8.38 -16.34
CA PHE A 50 7.24 -9.22 -15.81
C PHE A 50 6.85 -10.69 -15.59
N LEU A 51 5.56 -11.04 -15.62
CA LEU A 51 5.10 -12.42 -15.34
C LEU A 51 5.00 -13.33 -16.58
N ASN A 52 5.17 -12.80 -17.79
CA ASN A 52 5.05 -13.53 -19.06
C ASN A 52 6.39 -13.78 -19.76
N THR A 53 7.44 -14.14 -19.06
CA THR A 53 8.66 -14.62 -19.72
C THR A 53 8.78 -16.13 -19.55
N ASP A 54 8.66 -16.83 -20.66
CA ASP A 54 8.69 -18.31 -20.77
C ASP A 54 10.06 -18.96 -20.53
N THR A 55 11.06 -18.20 -20.08
CA THR A 55 12.39 -18.74 -19.77
C THR A 55 12.71 -18.50 -18.31
N ARG A 56 12.30 -19.46 -17.46
CA ARG A 56 12.61 -19.45 -16.02
C ARG A 56 13.34 -20.72 -15.67
N ASP A 57 14.61 -20.59 -15.36
CA ASP A 57 15.39 -21.72 -14.85
C ASP A 57 15.23 -21.79 -13.33
N LEU A 58 14.78 -22.96 -12.85
CA LEU A 58 14.76 -23.25 -11.42
C LEU A 58 16.20 -23.34 -10.92
N ILE A 59 16.53 -22.58 -9.90
CA ILE A 59 17.85 -22.58 -9.29
C ILE A 59 17.90 -23.56 -8.11
N ASP A 60 18.99 -24.30 -7.96
CA ASP A 60 19.24 -25.03 -6.74
C ASP A 60 19.51 -24.04 -5.59
N ASN A 61 18.59 -24.01 -4.64
CA ASN A 61 18.58 -23.05 -3.53
C ASN A 61 19.80 -23.13 -2.62
N LYS A 62 20.56 -24.25 -2.65
CA LYS A 62 21.76 -24.45 -1.83
C LYS A 62 22.89 -23.48 -2.14
N ASN A 63 22.89 -22.90 -3.34
CA ASN A 63 23.95 -22.03 -3.82
C ASN A 63 23.60 -20.53 -3.72
N ILE A 64 22.42 -20.18 -3.23
CA ILE A 64 22.02 -18.78 -3.12
C ILE A 64 22.51 -18.20 -1.79
N LYS A 65 23.50 -17.34 -1.86
CA LYS A 65 23.93 -16.52 -0.73
C LYS A 65 23.01 -15.29 -0.64
N ASN A 66 22.05 -15.32 0.31
CA ASN A 66 21.16 -14.18 0.57
C ASN A 66 21.78 -13.05 1.40
N GLU A 67 23.10 -13.10 1.62
CA GLU A 67 23.82 -12.19 2.52
C GLU A 67 23.75 -10.71 2.13
N ASN A 68 23.23 -10.40 0.93
CA ASN A 68 23.26 -9.04 0.37
C ASN A 68 21.88 -8.51 -0.08
N LEU A 69 20.77 -9.13 0.33
CA LEU A 69 19.48 -8.54 -0.01
C LEU A 69 19.31 -7.18 0.65
N ASN A 70 18.79 -6.25 -0.12
CA ASN A 70 18.64 -4.87 0.30
C ASN A 70 17.39 -4.71 1.19
N TYR A 71 17.58 -4.87 2.50
CA TYR A 71 16.55 -4.57 3.49
C TYR A 71 16.70 -3.13 4.01
N ILE A 72 15.59 -2.42 4.01
CA ILE A 72 15.54 -1.09 4.61
C ILE A 72 15.45 -1.24 6.12
N VAL A 73 16.44 -0.71 6.82
CA VAL A 73 16.55 -0.76 8.27
C VAL A 73 16.36 0.65 8.85
N PHE A 74 15.44 0.78 9.80
CA PHE A 74 15.15 2.05 10.47
C PHE A 74 14.53 1.76 11.85
N ASN A 75 14.50 2.74 12.73
CA ASN A 75 13.73 2.71 13.97
C ASN A 75 12.41 3.48 13.78
N SER A 76 12.51 4.67 13.22
CA SER A 76 11.36 5.49 12.86
C SER A 76 11.60 6.16 11.51
N LEU A 77 10.55 6.23 10.69
CA LEU A 77 10.57 6.79 9.35
C LEU A 77 9.39 7.72 9.18
N ASN A 78 9.63 8.93 8.69
CA ASN A 78 8.60 9.89 8.32
C ASN A 78 8.69 10.14 6.81
N LEU A 79 7.54 10.04 6.14
CA LEU A 79 7.44 10.26 4.70
C LEU A 79 6.39 11.33 4.43
N SER A 80 6.72 12.27 3.54
CA SER A 80 5.72 13.12 2.88
C SER A 80 5.60 12.68 1.43
N SER A 81 4.40 12.40 1.00
CA SER A 81 4.12 11.76 -0.27
C SER A 81 2.93 12.40 -0.97
N LYS A 82 2.87 12.27 -2.28
CA LYS A 82 1.68 12.50 -3.07
C LYS A 82 1.07 11.16 -3.45
N ALA A 83 -0.24 11.03 -3.27
CA ALA A 83 -0.95 9.83 -3.63
C ALA A 83 -1.95 10.08 -4.75
N GLU A 84 -2.08 9.12 -5.65
CA GLU A 84 -3.13 9.04 -6.64
C GLU A 84 -3.86 7.73 -6.47
N LEU A 85 -5.14 7.79 -6.13
CA LEU A 85 -6.04 6.66 -5.99
C LEU A 85 -6.96 6.58 -7.21
N GLN A 86 -6.94 5.44 -7.90
CA GLN A 86 -7.90 5.11 -8.93
C GLN A 86 -8.79 3.95 -8.46
N TYR A 87 -10.09 4.19 -8.46
CA TYR A 87 -11.10 3.20 -8.13
C TYR A 87 -12.27 3.31 -9.10
N ASN A 88 -12.57 2.24 -9.82
CA ASN A 88 -13.52 2.24 -10.93
C ASN A 88 -13.17 3.34 -11.95
N ASN A 89 -14.07 4.31 -12.17
CA ASN A 89 -13.88 5.42 -13.09
C ASN A 89 -13.41 6.72 -12.39
N PHE A 90 -13.15 6.67 -11.09
CA PHE A 90 -12.76 7.83 -10.30
C PHE A 90 -11.26 7.85 -10.05
N ARG A 91 -10.69 9.05 -10.09
CA ARG A 91 -9.29 9.32 -9.79
C ARG A 91 -9.22 10.45 -8.77
N TYR A 92 -8.49 10.22 -7.69
CA TYR A 92 -8.29 11.18 -6.60
C TYR A 92 -6.81 11.38 -6.36
N SER A 93 -6.40 12.63 -6.19
CA SER A 93 -5.03 12.98 -5.85
C SER A 93 -5.04 13.76 -4.54
N PHE A 94 -4.17 13.38 -3.60
CA PHE A 94 -4.07 13.98 -2.27
C PHE A 94 -2.66 13.80 -1.69
N ASP A 95 -2.34 14.62 -0.71
CA ASP A 95 -1.08 14.49 0.01
C ASP A 95 -1.23 13.46 1.14
N LEU A 96 -0.21 12.62 1.32
CA LEU A 96 -0.08 11.67 2.41
C LEU A 96 1.17 11.95 3.24
N ASN A 97 1.02 11.87 4.55
CA ASN A 97 2.16 11.81 5.46
C ASN A 97 2.09 10.50 6.23
N PHE A 98 3.22 9.80 6.27
CA PHE A 98 3.39 8.58 7.04
C PHE A 98 4.37 8.83 8.17
N GLY A 99 4.02 8.38 9.35
CA GLY A 99 4.95 8.10 10.43
C GLY A 99 4.97 6.60 10.64
N ILE A 100 6.12 5.97 10.55
CA ILE A 100 6.27 4.52 10.72
C ILE A 100 7.29 4.29 11.83
N LYS A 101 6.86 3.68 12.93
CA LYS A 101 7.73 3.20 14.00
C LYS A 101 7.81 1.69 13.87
N LYS A 102 9.01 1.21 13.63
CA LYS A 102 9.25 -0.18 13.27
C LYS A 102 8.66 -1.16 14.28
N ASN A 103 7.85 -2.11 13.79
CA ASN A 103 7.18 -3.14 14.57
C ASN A 103 6.27 -2.61 15.70
N ASP A 104 5.84 -1.35 15.65
CA ASP A 104 5.05 -0.72 16.72
C ASP A 104 3.78 -0.09 16.15
N GLU A 105 3.91 1.04 15.43
CA GLU A 105 2.75 1.76 14.93
C GLU A 105 3.03 2.47 13.60
N ILE A 106 1.97 2.64 12.79
CA ILE A 106 1.98 3.41 11.56
C ILE A 106 0.90 4.49 11.68
N LEU A 107 1.30 5.75 11.59
CA LEU A 107 0.38 6.87 11.48
C LEU A 107 0.30 7.33 10.04
N ILE A 108 -0.91 7.40 9.49
CA ILE A 108 -1.17 7.92 8.14
C ILE A 108 -2.08 9.15 8.27
N SER A 109 -1.71 10.25 7.65
CA SER A 109 -2.60 11.40 7.54
C SER A 109 -2.72 11.85 6.08
N GLY A 110 -3.95 12.10 5.66
CA GLY A 110 -4.27 12.57 4.32
C GLY A 110 -4.80 13.99 4.31
N SER A 111 -4.40 14.76 3.30
CA SER A 111 -4.86 16.13 3.09
C SER A 111 -5.03 16.45 1.60
N LEU A 112 -5.97 17.36 1.32
CA LEU A 112 -6.00 18.09 0.05
C LEU A 112 -5.40 19.49 0.32
N ILE A 113 -6.23 20.51 0.45
CA ILE A 113 -5.82 21.81 0.98
C ILE A 113 -5.84 21.78 2.51
N LEU A 114 -6.82 21.06 3.07
CA LEU A 114 -7.01 20.87 4.51
C LEU A 114 -6.86 19.39 4.88
N PRO A 115 -6.49 19.09 6.13
CA PRO A 115 -6.44 17.71 6.60
C PRO A 115 -7.81 17.03 6.52
N ILE A 116 -7.87 15.85 5.92
CA ILE A 116 -9.10 15.10 5.68
C ILE A 116 -9.26 13.97 6.69
N PHE A 117 -8.21 13.17 6.91
CA PHE A 117 -8.26 12.01 7.77
C PHE A 117 -6.95 11.77 8.51
N LYS A 118 -7.04 10.98 9.59
CA LYS A 118 -5.90 10.32 10.25
C LYS A 118 -6.24 8.86 10.53
N ILE A 119 -5.24 8.00 10.41
CA ILE A 119 -5.31 6.57 10.66
C ILE A 119 -4.11 6.19 11.49
N LEU A 120 -4.33 5.51 12.61
CA LEU A 120 -3.31 4.88 13.41
C LEU A 120 -3.48 3.37 13.27
N ILE A 121 -2.44 2.69 12.82
CA ILE A 121 -2.39 1.24 12.66
C ILE A 121 -1.42 0.71 13.70
N GLN A 122 -1.88 -0.16 14.55
CA GLN A 122 -1.11 -0.89 15.55
C GLN A 122 -1.15 -2.38 15.24
N GLN A 123 -0.42 -3.20 15.97
CA GLN A 123 -0.32 -4.62 15.67
C GLN A 123 -1.67 -5.36 15.80
N ASP A 124 -2.52 -4.93 16.72
CA ASP A 124 -3.80 -5.55 17.04
C ASP A 124 -5.02 -4.80 16.50
N LYS A 125 -4.90 -3.51 16.24
CA LYS A 125 -6.05 -2.66 15.90
C LYS A 125 -5.72 -1.52 14.95
N ILE A 126 -6.77 -1.00 14.33
CA ILE A 126 -6.74 0.20 13.50
C ILE A 126 -7.76 1.19 14.05
N LEU A 127 -7.29 2.40 14.30
CA LEU A 127 -8.14 3.54 14.64
C LEU A 127 -8.08 4.55 13.50
N ALA A 128 -9.22 5.04 13.07
CA ALA A 128 -9.25 6.07 12.05
C ALA A 128 -10.36 7.08 12.31
N TYR A 129 -10.10 8.32 11.92
CA TYR A 129 -11.14 9.33 11.88
C TYR A 129 -11.04 10.17 10.61
N GLN A 130 -12.17 10.66 10.18
CA GLN A 130 -12.26 11.59 9.06
C GLN A 130 -12.98 12.88 9.48
N LYS A 131 -12.48 14.03 8.94
CA LYS A 131 -12.89 15.35 9.38
C LYS A 131 -14.13 15.90 8.68
N ILE A 132 -14.45 15.37 7.49
CA ILE A 132 -15.56 15.87 6.67
C ILE A 132 -16.89 15.57 7.38
N ASP A 133 -17.19 14.30 7.67
CA ASP A 133 -18.40 13.89 8.35
C ASP A 133 -18.22 13.77 9.88
N LYS A 134 -17.04 14.11 10.39
CA LYS A 134 -16.69 14.01 11.82
C LYS A 134 -17.02 12.62 12.37
N THR A 135 -16.55 11.61 11.70
CA THR A 135 -16.74 10.21 12.09
C THR A 135 -15.43 9.52 12.41
N PHE A 136 -15.49 8.49 13.22
CA PHE A 136 -14.36 7.63 13.53
C PHE A 136 -14.78 6.17 13.60
N PHE A 137 -13.82 5.27 13.45
CA PHE A 137 -13.99 3.85 13.72
C PHE A 137 -12.75 3.28 14.41
N GLU A 138 -12.96 2.13 15.03
CA GLU A 138 -11.95 1.26 15.61
C GLU A 138 -12.29 -0.16 15.17
N ILE A 139 -11.31 -0.86 14.64
CA ILE A 139 -11.45 -2.22 14.15
C ILE A 139 -10.25 -3.05 14.59
N ASP A 140 -10.50 -4.30 14.98
CA ASP A 140 -9.45 -5.29 15.19
C ASP A 140 -8.74 -5.58 13.87
N PHE A 141 -7.41 -5.72 13.89
CA PHE A 141 -6.64 -5.94 12.68
C PHE A 141 -7.06 -7.23 11.97
N ASN A 142 -7.41 -8.27 12.72
CA ASN A 142 -7.88 -9.55 12.15
C ASN A 142 -9.26 -9.42 11.47
N ASP A 143 -10.10 -8.47 11.89
CA ASP A 143 -11.39 -8.21 11.24
C ASP A 143 -11.24 -7.46 9.91
N VAL A 144 -10.13 -6.75 9.72
CA VAL A 144 -9.79 -6.12 8.44
C VAL A 144 -9.67 -7.17 7.35
N TYR A 145 -9.00 -8.31 7.63
CA TYR A 145 -8.89 -9.42 6.69
C TYR A 145 -10.27 -9.90 6.18
N LYS A 146 -11.23 -10.08 7.09
CA LYS A 146 -12.58 -10.54 6.73
C LYS A 146 -13.26 -9.60 5.74
N LYS A 147 -12.90 -8.35 5.80
CA LYS A 147 -13.50 -7.29 4.98
C LYS A 147 -12.68 -6.97 3.71
N ILE A 148 -11.38 -6.81 3.80
CA ILE A 148 -10.51 -6.56 2.63
C ILE A 148 -10.31 -7.84 1.82
N GLY A 149 -10.41 -8.97 2.48
CA GLY A 149 -10.31 -10.27 1.84
C GLY A 149 -8.89 -10.64 1.41
N ILE A 150 -7.87 -9.93 1.90
CA ILE A 150 -6.47 -10.25 1.71
C ILE A 150 -5.87 -10.41 3.10
N ASP A 151 -5.35 -11.59 3.41
CA ASP A 151 -4.74 -11.89 4.69
C ASP A 151 -3.37 -11.20 4.78
N LEU A 152 -3.37 -10.05 5.44
CA LEU A 152 -2.18 -9.25 5.73
C LEU A 152 -2.06 -9.06 7.22
N ASN A 153 -0.88 -9.32 7.79
CA ASN A 153 -0.56 -8.89 9.13
C ASN A 153 0.14 -7.51 9.13
N TYR A 154 0.30 -6.93 10.30
CA TYR A 154 0.93 -5.63 10.49
C TYR A 154 2.34 -5.56 9.85
N ASN A 155 3.19 -6.57 10.07
CA ASN A 155 4.56 -6.58 9.55
C ASN A 155 4.62 -6.64 8.02
N GLN A 156 3.67 -7.34 7.41
CA GLN A 156 3.54 -7.39 5.94
C GLN A 156 3.08 -6.03 5.39
N LEU A 157 2.14 -5.36 6.05
CA LEU A 157 1.73 -4.01 5.67
C LEU A 157 2.88 -3.00 5.80
N GLU A 158 3.62 -3.03 6.93
CA GLU A 158 4.82 -2.21 7.11
C GLU A 158 5.82 -2.46 5.98
N SER A 159 6.13 -3.73 5.70
CA SER A 159 7.05 -4.13 4.63
C SER A 159 6.64 -3.59 3.26
N ILE A 160 5.34 -3.67 2.92
CA ILE A 160 4.81 -3.15 1.66
C ILE A 160 5.04 -1.64 1.53
N LEU A 161 4.77 -0.89 2.58
CA LEU A 161 4.87 0.57 2.54
C LEU A 161 6.30 1.07 2.34
N ILE A 162 7.29 0.35 2.85
CA ILE A 162 8.69 0.75 2.81
C ILE A 162 9.51 0.06 1.71
N GLY A 163 8.97 -0.94 1.02
CA GLY A 163 9.69 -1.68 -0.03
C GLY A 163 10.53 -2.85 0.49
N ASN A 164 10.21 -3.38 1.66
CA ASN A 164 10.76 -4.63 2.16
C ASN A 164 9.93 -5.84 1.69
N PRO A 165 10.51 -7.04 1.59
CA PRO A 165 9.75 -8.24 1.21
C PRO A 165 8.72 -8.62 2.29
N VAL A 166 7.51 -9.00 1.84
CA VAL A 166 6.40 -9.42 2.73
C VAL A 166 6.68 -10.72 3.49
N LEU A 167 7.61 -11.52 3.02
CA LEU A 167 8.14 -12.70 3.71
C LEU A 167 9.66 -12.57 3.81
N SER A 168 10.21 -12.95 4.96
CA SER A 168 11.67 -13.03 5.10
C SER A 168 12.21 -14.11 4.15
N VAL A 169 13.14 -13.73 3.28
CA VAL A 169 13.81 -14.63 2.34
C VAL A 169 15.18 -15.13 2.85
N ASN A 170 15.45 -14.95 4.15
CA ASN A 170 16.69 -15.42 4.77
C ASN A 170 16.84 -16.94 4.75
N ASN A 171 15.75 -17.68 4.59
CA ASN A 171 15.74 -19.14 4.47
C ASN A 171 15.31 -19.51 3.05
N PRO A 172 16.24 -19.50 2.06
CA PRO A 172 15.92 -19.71 0.65
C PRO A 172 15.33 -21.10 0.37
N GLU A 173 15.62 -22.10 1.19
CA GLU A 173 15.09 -23.45 1.09
C GLU A 173 13.56 -23.53 1.21
N LYS A 174 12.93 -22.48 1.79
CA LYS A 174 11.47 -22.37 1.90
C LYS A 174 10.79 -21.84 0.64
N PHE A 175 11.57 -21.52 -0.39
CA PHE A 175 11.08 -20.92 -1.64
C PHE A 175 11.47 -21.77 -2.85
N LYS A 176 10.65 -21.69 -3.90
CA LYS A 176 11.07 -22.01 -5.25
C LYS A 176 11.69 -20.76 -5.85
N ILE A 177 12.95 -20.82 -6.28
CA ILE A 177 13.68 -19.67 -6.77
C ILE A 177 14.00 -19.88 -8.24
N TYR A 178 13.71 -18.86 -9.03
CA TYR A 178 13.92 -18.86 -10.47
C TYR A 178 14.81 -17.68 -10.86
N ASN A 179 15.68 -17.89 -11.85
CA ASN A 179 16.37 -16.83 -12.56
C ASN A 179 15.54 -16.45 -13.79
N SER A 180 15.33 -15.17 -14.01
CA SER A 180 14.66 -14.67 -15.20
C SER A 180 15.59 -13.72 -15.93
N SER A 181 16.03 -14.14 -17.14
CA SER A 181 16.83 -13.32 -18.06
C SER A 181 18.14 -12.79 -17.46
N GLU A 182 18.75 -13.51 -16.51
CA GLU A 182 19.96 -13.11 -15.77
C GLU A 182 19.86 -11.72 -15.08
N LYS A 183 18.65 -11.18 -14.97
CA LYS A 183 18.39 -9.86 -14.39
C LYS A 183 17.63 -9.91 -13.07
N PHE A 184 16.77 -10.94 -12.90
CA PHE A 184 15.87 -11.00 -11.77
C PHE A 184 15.90 -12.36 -11.08
N LEU A 185 15.92 -12.33 -9.74
CA LEU A 185 15.62 -13.48 -8.89
C LEU A 185 14.17 -13.42 -8.48
N ILE A 186 13.44 -14.51 -8.73
CA ILE A 186 12.02 -14.65 -8.40
C ILE A 186 11.88 -15.68 -7.30
N TYR A 187 11.47 -15.23 -6.12
CA TYR A 187 11.15 -16.10 -4.98
C TYR A 187 9.66 -16.38 -4.97
N LYS A 188 9.28 -17.68 -4.98
CA LYS A 188 7.90 -18.12 -4.88
C LYS A 188 7.70 -19.03 -3.69
N LYS A 189 6.61 -18.80 -2.96
CA LYS A 189 6.16 -19.65 -1.87
C LYS A 189 4.65 -19.82 -1.96
N GLU A 190 4.18 -21.05 -1.75
CA GLU A 190 2.76 -21.36 -1.67
C GLU A 190 2.48 -21.97 -0.29
N GLU A 191 1.51 -21.42 0.41
CA GLU A 191 1.04 -21.88 1.71
C GLU A 191 -0.50 -21.98 1.65
N ALA A 192 -1.01 -23.22 1.75
CA ALA A 192 -2.45 -23.49 1.61
C ALA A 192 -3.04 -22.86 0.35
N ASP A 193 -3.84 -21.80 0.52
CA ASP A 193 -4.53 -21.09 -0.57
C ASP A 193 -3.87 -19.77 -0.96
N VAL A 194 -2.70 -19.45 -0.38
CA VAL A 194 -1.99 -18.19 -0.61
C VAL A 194 -0.68 -18.44 -1.35
N SER A 195 -0.45 -17.69 -2.40
CA SER A 195 0.81 -17.68 -3.14
C SER A 195 1.50 -16.33 -2.96
N TYR A 196 2.78 -16.37 -2.63
CA TYR A 196 3.66 -15.21 -2.52
C TYR A 196 4.66 -15.24 -3.66
N THR A 197 4.85 -14.10 -4.33
CA THR A 197 5.89 -13.91 -5.33
C THR A 197 6.65 -12.63 -5.02
N MET A 198 7.97 -12.70 -4.96
CA MET A 198 8.85 -11.54 -4.75
C MET A 198 9.92 -11.53 -5.82
N ILE A 199 10.14 -10.39 -6.47
CA ILE A 199 11.07 -10.23 -7.59
C ILE A 199 12.15 -9.23 -7.20
N PHE A 200 13.39 -9.68 -7.25
CA PHE A 200 14.56 -8.87 -6.93
C PHE A 200 15.41 -8.65 -8.17
N ASP A 201 15.98 -7.46 -8.31
CA ASP A 201 17.02 -7.17 -9.29
C ASP A 201 18.35 -7.79 -8.81
N ILE A 202 18.97 -8.60 -9.66
CA ILE A 202 20.20 -9.35 -9.30
C ILE A 202 21.38 -8.41 -8.99
N ASN A 203 21.51 -7.31 -9.72
CA ASN A 203 22.67 -6.44 -9.60
C ASN A 203 22.63 -5.55 -8.35
N SER A 204 21.45 -5.08 -7.99
CA SER A 204 21.27 -4.17 -6.85
C SER A 204 20.69 -4.86 -5.63
N ASN A 205 20.25 -6.13 -5.75
CA ASN A 205 19.59 -6.90 -4.71
C ASN A 205 18.34 -6.22 -4.10
N ARG A 206 17.73 -5.27 -4.83
CA ARG A 206 16.55 -4.54 -4.38
C ARG A 206 15.27 -5.24 -4.83
N LEU A 207 14.26 -5.16 -4.01
CA LEU A 207 12.92 -5.63 -4.33
C LEU A 207 12.30 -4.72 -5.40
N ILE A 208 11.89 -5.31 -6.53
CA ILE A 208 11.26 -4.60 -7.65
C ILE A 208 9.74 -4.72 -7.57
N SER A 209 9.25 -5.90 -7.21
CA SER A 209 7.82 -6.12 -7.03
C SER A 209 7.55 -7.29 -6.12
N GLN A 210 6.34 -7.30 -5.57
CA GLN A 210 5.83 -8.42 -4.80
C GLN A 210 4.33 -8.60 -4.99
N GLU A 211 3.88 -9.85 -4.89
CA GLU A 211 2.48 -10.22 -5.04
C GLU A 211 2.07 -11.20 -3.96
N ILE A 212 0.88 -10.97 -3.39
CA ILE A 212 0.17 -11.92 -2.54
C ILE A 212 -1.13 -12.28 -3.27
N LYS A 213 -1.33 -13.56 -3.53
CA LYS A 213 -2.49 -14.04 -4.27
C LYS A 213 -3.23 -15.10 -3.49
N GLN A 214 -4.52 -14.90 -3.29
CA GLN A 214 -5.43 -15.90 -2.74
C GLN A 214 -6.09 -16.67 -3.89
N LEU A 215 -5.66 -17.91 -4.08
CA LEU A 215 -5.97 -18.69 -5.29
C LEU A 215 -7.46 -19.00 -5.41
N LYS A 216 -8.10 -19.46 -4.34
CA LYS A 216 -9.53 -19.85 -4.35
C LYS A 216 -10.48 -18.65 -4.51
N LEU A 217 -10.11 -17.49 -4.00
CA LEU A 217 -10.95 -16.30 -3.99
C LEU A 217 -10.69 -15.36 -5.15
N ASN A 218 -9.69 -15.67 -6.01
CA ASN A 218 -9.21 -14.82 -7.10
C ASN A 218 -8.94 -13.38 -6.66
N ARG A 219 -8.35 -13.25 -5.46
CA ARG A 219 -7.95 -11.96 -4.88
C ARG A 219 -6.44 -11.82 -4.96
N HIS A 220 -5.96 -10.61 -5.21
CA HIS A 220 -4.53 -10.36 -5.18
C HIS A 220 -4.20 -8.92 -4.76
N LEU A 221 -3.07 -8.80 -4.11
CA LEU A 221 -2.34 -7.57 -3.86
C LEU A 221 -1.05 -7.65 -4.65
N TYR A 222 -0.81 -6.69 -5.53
CA TYR A 222 0.43 -6.54 -6.27
C TYR A 222 1.05 -5.18 -5.95
N VAL A 223 2.34 -5.16 -5.69
CA VAL A 223 3.08 -3.93 -5.44
C VAL A 223 4.29 -3.89 -6.35
N GLN A 224 4.46 -2.79 -7.06
CA GLN A 224 5.64 -2.47 -7.85
C GLN A 224 6.34 -1.27 -7.23
N TYR A 225 7.66 -1.35 -7.17
CA TYR A 225 8.53 -0.29 -6.65
C TYR A 225 9.34 0.27 -7.80
N ASP A 226 9.26 1.58 -7.96
CA ASP A 226 9.98 2.32 -9.01
C ASP A 226 10.72 3.51 -8.42
N VAL A 227 11.66 4.05 -9.20
CA VAL A 227 12.46 5.22 -8.86
C VAL A 227 13.07 5.08 -7.47
N PHE A 228 14.25 4.52 -7.40
CA PHE A 228 14.94 4.28 -6.13
C PHE A 228 15.97 5.36 -5.84
N GLU A 229 16.10 5.72 -4.58
CA GLU A 229 17.18 6.54 -4.07
C GLU A 229 18.07 5.70 -3.16
N LYS A 230 19.38 5.81 -3.35
CA LYS A 230 20.35 5.15 -2.48
C LYS A 230 20.53 5.97 -1.21
N ILE A 231 20.32 5.33 -0.06
CA ILE A 231 20.52 5.90 1.28
C ILE A 231 21.50 4.95 1.97
N ASP A 232 22.69 5.44 2.29
CA ASP A 232 23.73 4.61 2.89
C ASP A 232 23.94 3.29 2.12
N ASN A 233 23.54 2.18 2.73
CA ASN A 233 23.73 0.83 2.19
C ASN A 233 22.44 0.23 1.60
N PHE A 234 21.32 0.95 1.52
CA PHE A 234 20.08 0.45 0.98
C PHE A 234 19.47 1.37 -0.07
N TYR A 235 18.55 0.82 -0.86
CA TYR A 235 17.77 1.55 -1.86
C TYR A 235 16.35 1.74 -1.36
N PHE A 236 15.92 2.99 -1.20
CA PHE A 236 14.58 3.35 -0.79
C PHE A 236 13.72 3.65 -2.02
N PRO A 237 12.51 3.04 -2.17
CA PRO A 237 11.64 3.33 -3.29
C PRO A 237 11.00 4.71 -3.14
N LEU A 238 11.13 5.54 -4.17
CA LEU A 238 10.46 6.84 -4.25
C LEU A 238 9.07 6.74 -4.87
N SER A 239 8.74 5.65 -5.56
CA SER A 239 7.43 5.40 -6.13
C SER A 239 6.98 3.98 -5.84
N ASN A 240 5.77 3.85 -5.26
CA ASN A 240 5.12 2.58 -4.98
C ASN A 240 3.78 2.55 -5.72
N GLN A 241 3.59 1.60 -6.60
CA GLN A 241 2.30 1.33 -7.23
C GLN A 241 1.68 0.09 -6.60
N ILE A 242 0.56 0.26 -5.93
CA ILE A 242 -0.19 -0.79 -5.23
C ILE A 242 -1.47 -1.07 -6.00
N THR A 243 -1.63 -2.31 -6.43
CA THR A 243 -2.85 -2.78 -7.10
C THR A 243 -3.52 -3.84 -6.24
N ILE A 244 -4.78 -3.63 -5.91
CA ILE A 244 -5.59 -4.57 -5.13
C ILE A 244 -6.78 -5.02 -5.99
N ASN A 245 -6.96 -6.33 -6.09
CA ASN A 245 -8.15 -6.95 -6.62
C ASN A 245 -8.81 -7.78 -5.52
N ASP A 246 -9.99 -7.40 -5.06
CA ASP A 246 -10.73 -8.09 -4.01
C ASP A 246 -11.64 -9.21 -4.55
N GLY A 247 -11.51 -9.54 -5.83
CA GLY A 247 -12.36 -10.47 -6.57
C GLY A 247 -13.55 -9.80 -7.25
N LYS A 248 -13.83 -8.53 -6.95
CA LYS A 248 -14.94 -7.74 -7.53
C LYS A 248 -14.46 -6.40 -8.09
N ASN A 249 -13.60 -5.72 -7.36
CA ASN A 249 -13.13 -4.38 -7.65
C ASN A 249 -11.62 -4.37 -7.89
N LEU A 250 -11.18 -3.45 -8.74
CA LEU A 250 -9.77 -3.16 -8.96
C LEU A 250 -9.47 -1.77 -8.43
N ILE A 251 -8.45 -1.69 -7.59
CA ILE A 251 -7.97 -0.46 -6.98
C ILE A 251 -6.51 -0.30 -7.31
N ASN A 252 -6.15 0.88 -7.79
CA ASN A 252 -4.77 1.26 -7.99
C ASN A 252 -4.46 2.47 -7.12
N LEU A 253 -3.36 2.38 -6.36
CA LEU A 253 -2.83 3.45 -5.56
C LEU A 253 -1.37 3.67 -5.93
N ILE A 254 -1.05 4.87 -6.38
CA ILE A 254 0.32 5.29 -6.65
C ILE A 254 0.72 6.23 -5.51
N ILE A 255 1.85 5.96 -4.87
CA ILE A 255 2.42 6.79 -3.82
C ILE A 255 3.78 7.27 -4.28
N GLU A 256 3.96 8.58 -4.42
CA GLU A 256 5.23 9.21 -4.74
C GLU A 256 5.79 9.90 -3.50
N ASN A 257 6.88 9.37 -2.96
CA ASN A 257 7.56 9.92 -1.79
C ASN A 257 8.36 11.18 -2.18
N LYS A 258 7.99 12.33 -1.63
CA LYS A 258 8.63 13.64 -1.90
C LYS A 258 9.76 13.92 -0.95
N SER A 259 9.59 13.52 0.30
CA SER A 259 10.62 13.65 1.34
C SER A 259 10.54 12.52 2.33
N LYS A 260 11.67 12.21 2.92
CA LYS A 260 11.82 11.20 3.95
C LYS A 260 12.75 11.70 5.05
N ASN A 261 12.47 11.27 6.27
CA ASN A 261 13.31 11.54 7.42
C ASN A 261 13.38 10.30 8.30
N ILE A 262 14.58 9.81 8.53
CA ILE A 262 14.87 8.67 9.39
C ILE A 262 15.39 9.24 10.70
N GLU A 263 14.50 9.50 11.64
CA GLU A 263 14.83 10.01 12.97
C GLU A 263 14.10 9.18 14.00
N ASP A 264 14.73 9.02 15.16
CA ASP A 264 14.05 8.43 16.30
C ASP A 264 13.09 9.47 16.90
N ARG A 265 11.80 9.25 16.68
CA ARG A 265 10.73 10.09 17.25
C ARG A 265 9.97 9.28 18.29
N GLY A 266 9.51 9.97 19.32
CA GLY A 266 8.58 9.42 20.29
C GLY A 266 7.28 8.91 19.68
N PRO A 267 6.33 8.44 20.47
CA PRO A 267 5.05 7.92 19.99
C PRO A 267 4.30 8.96 19.16
N PHE A 268 3.59 8.51 18.14
CA PHE A 268 2.81 9.41 17.30
C PHE A 268 1.59 9.94 18.03
N GLU A 269 1.35 11.25 17.91
CA GLU A 269 0.18 11.87 18.50
C GLU A 269 -1.07 11.56 17.68
N PHE A 270 -1.93 10.69 18.22
CA PHE A 270 -3.22 10.37 17.67
C PHE A 270 -4.32 10.54 18.71
N LYS A 271 -5.25 11.45 18.44
CA LYS A 271 -6.40 11.70 19.31
C LYS A 271 -7.65 11.91 18.47
N ILE A 272 -8.68 11.14 18.77
CA ILE A 272 -9.99 11.30 18.17
C ILE A 272 -10.66 12.53 18.81
N PRO A 273 -11.13 13.53 18.02
CA PRO A 273 -11.79 14.70 18.59
C PRO A 273 -13.13 14.32 19.28
N ASN A 274 -13.46 14.98 20.38
CA ASN A 274 -14.61 14.65 21.21
C ASN A 274 -15.99 14.74 20.52
N ASN A 275 -16.08 15.50 19.43
CA ASN A 275 -17.32 15.75 18.68
C ASN A 275 -17.48 14.82 17.46
N TYR A 276 -16.78 13.69 17.43
CA TYR A 276 -16.87 12.73 16.34
C TYR A 276 -17.77 11.56 16.73
N THR A 277 -18.55 11.09 15.76
CA THR A 277 -19.48 9.97 15.94
C THR A 277 -18.83 8.64 15.57
N LYS A 278 -18.92 7.64 16.44
CA LYS A 278 -18.44 6.29 16.11
C LYS A 278 -19.30 5.68 15.01
N THR A 279 -18.68 5.16 13.98
CA THR A 279 -19.34 4.41 12.90
C THR A 279 -18.89 2.95 12.94
N GLN A 280 -19.71 2.06 12.39
CA GLN A 280 -19.29 0.68 12.12
C GLN A 280 -18.44 0.66 10.84
N PHE A 281 -17.39 -0.13 10.89
CA PHE A 281 -16.51 -0.37 9.75
C PHE A 281 -17.09 -1.43 8.81
#